data_dd98e184f69c040ada731ba3b18c25c6
#
_entry.id   dd98e184f69c040ada731ba3b18c25c6
#
_cell.length_a   1.000
_cell.length_b   1.000
_cell.length_c   1.000
_cell.angle_alpha   90.00
_cell.angle_beta   90.00
_cell.angle_gamma   90.00
#
_symmetry.space_group_name_H-M   'P 1'
#
loop_
_entity.id
_entity.type
_entity.pdbx_description
1 polymer ?
#
loop_
_entity_poly.entity_id
_entity_poly.type
_entity_poly.pdbx_seq_one_letter_code
_entity_poly.pdbx_strand_id
1 'polypeptide(L)'
;ETNDQSILKDEDIDIVSIASYDNYHANQIIQAIENGKNVFSEKPLCLTHDEMLQIKKTQKENNNIKISSNLVLRSNSRFLKFKKDFQKGNFGKVFFLEGDYYWGRKKKLFGWRAEMNFYSIILGAAIHMVDLVMWFLDAKPVTVQVMGNDISNMKTKMKYNSFAVILLKFENGVIAKLT
;
A
#
# COMPACT_ATOMS: atom_id res chain seq x y z
N GLU A 1 -12.81 10.29 -22.52
CA GLU A 1 -12.00 11.44 -22.17
C GLU A 1 -10.52 11.08 -22.09
N THR A 2 -9.68 11.92 -22.67
CA THR A 2 -8.22 11.74 -22.65
C THR A 2 -7.51 12.80 -21.78
N ASN A 3 -8.27 13.75 -21.25
CA ASN A 3 -7.76 14.84 -20.43
C ASN A 3 -8.27 14.69 -18.98
N ASP A 4 -7.37 14.38 -18.05
CA ASP A 4 -7.66 14.25 -16.63
C ASP A 4 -8.18 15.56 -16.00
N GLN A 5 -7.77 16.72 -16.52
CA GLN A 5 -8.24 18.03 -16.05
C GLN A 5 -9.72 18.26 -16.30
N SER A 6 -10.28 17.71 -17.38
CA SER A 6 -11.73 17.82 -17.63
C SER A 6 -12.52 17.00 -16.60
N ILE A 7 -12.01 15.82 -16.23
CA ILE A 7 -12.61 14.95 -15.21
C ILE A 7 -12.60 15.65 -13.83
N LEU A 8 -11.49 16.27 -13.47
CA LEU A 8 -11.35 16.93 -12.16
C LEU A 8 -12.27 18.16 -12.01
N LYS A 9 -12.55 18.86 -13.11
CA LYS A 9 -13.41 20.07 -13.13
C LYS A 9 -14.88 19.77 -13.33
N ASP A 10 -15.25 18.55 -13.67
CA ASP A 10 -16.64 18.15 -13.90
C ASP A 10 -17.38 18.08 -12.56
N GLU A 11 -18.39 18.93 -12.40
CA GLU A 11 -19.19 19.01 -11.15
C GLU A 11 -20.07 17.77 -10.93
N ASP A 12 -20.38 17.01 -11.98
CA ASP A 12 -21.18 15.78 -11.88
C ASP A 12 -20.36 14.57 -11.38
N ILE A 13 -19.04 14.72 -11.21
CA ILE A 13 -18.15 13.68 -10.70
C ILE A 13 -17.85 13.89 -9.23
N ASP A 14 -18.27 12.96 -8.37
CA ASP A 14 -18.01 12.96 -6.93
C ASP A 14 -16.75 12.21 -6.52
N ILE A 15 -16.36 11.18 -7.30
CA ILE A 15 -15.27 10.27 -6.95
C ILE A 15 -14.36 10.05 -8.16
N VAL A 16 -13.06 10.15 -7.93
CA VAL A 16 -12.03 9.82 -8.92
C VAL A 16 -11.33 8.52 -8.53
N SER A 17 -11.27 7.57 -9.48
CA SER A 17 -10.50 6.34 -9.35
C SER A 17 -9.15 6.48 -10.05
N ILE A 18 -8.05 6.32 -9.29
CA ILE A 18 -6.68 6.46 -9.77
C ILE A 18 -6.05 5.08 -9.89
N ALA A 19 -5.66 4.71 -11.12
CA ALA A 19 -5.03 3.43 -11.43
C ALA A 19 -3.84 3.61 -12.41
N SER A 20 -3.16 4.72 -12.32
CA SER A 20 -1.97 5.07 -13.08
C SER A 20 -0.73 4.32 -12.59
N TYR A 21 0.47 4.71 -13.01
CA TYR A 21 1.70 4.20 -12.44
C TYR A 21 1.96 4.84 -11.07
N ASP A 22 2.64 4.10 -10.21
CA ASP A 22 2.86 4.43 -8.79
C ASP A 22 3.40 5.86 -8.56
N ASN A 23 4.24 6.35 -9.46
CA ASN A 23 4.85 7.68 -9.39
C ASN A 23 3.89 8.86 -9.70
N TYR A 24 2.70 8.59 -10.21
CA TYR A 24 1.70 9.64 -10.48
C TYR A 24 0.65 9.74 -9.38
N HIS A 25 0.51 8.71 -8.54
CA HIS A 25 -0.58 8.62 -7.57
C HIS A 25 -0.66 9.83 -6.65
N ALA A 26 0.45 10.22 -6.02
CA ALA A 26 0.46 11.30 -5.03
C ALA A 26 -0.04 12.63 -5.64
N ASN A 27 0.49 13.00 -6.81
CA ASN A 27 0.08 14.24 -7.49
C ASN A 27 -1.39 14.19 -7.90
N GLN A 28 -1.86 13.07 -8.46
CA GLN A 28 -3.25 12.92 -8.89
C GLN A 28 -4.22 12.92 -7.69
N ILE A 29 -3.82 12.32 -6.55
CA ILE A 29 -4.60 12.37 -5.31
C ILE A 29 -4.74 13.80 -4.83
N ILE A 30 -3.64 14.58 -4.77
CA ILE A 30 -3.64 15.96 -4.34
C ILE A 30 -4.55 16.80 -5.24
N GLN A 31 -4.39 16.70 -6.56
CA GLN A 31 -5.23 17.41 -7.51
C GLN A 31 -6.72 17.07 -7.37
N ALA A 32 -7.05 15.79 -7.16
CA ALA A 32 -8.44 15.38 -6.96
C ALA A 32 -9.03 16.00 -5.68
N ILE A 33 -8.28 16.00 -4.57
CA ILE A 33 -8.71 16.63 -3.32
C ILE A 33 -8.94 18.13 -3.49
N GLU A 34 -8.00 18.84 -4.13
CA GLU A 34 -8.07 20.28 -4.40
C GLU A 34 -9.27 20.67 -5.28
N ASN A 35 -9.73 19.75 -6.12
CA ASN A 35 -10.94 19.92 -6.93
C ASN A 35 -12.22 19.32 -6.26
N GLY A 36 -12.19 19.06 -4.96
CA GLY A 36 -13.35 18.62 -4.18
C GLY A 36 -13.78 17.18 -4.43
N LYS A 37 -12.94 16.35 -5.04
CA LYS A 37 -13.28 14.96 -5.39
C LYS A 37 -12.84 13.98 -4.31
N ASN A 38 -13.70 13.04 -3.96
CA ASN A 38 -13.29 11.87 -3.20
C ASN A 38 -12.36 11.00 -4.04
N VAL A 39 -11.47 10.26 -3.39
CA VAL A 39 -10.42 9.52 -4.07
C VAL A 39 -10.46 8.04 -3.71
N PHE A 40 -10.48 7.19 -4.72
CA PHE A 40 -10.14 5.78 -4.62
C PHE A 40 -8.89 5.51 -5.44
N SER A 41 -7.77 5.18 -4.80
CA SER A 41 -6.50 5.01 -5.52
C SER A 41 -5.95 3.61 -5.39
N GLU A 42 -5.29 3.13 -6.45
CA GLU A 42 -4.41 1.97 -6.35
C GLU A 42 -3.29 2.24 -5.33
N LYS A 43 -2.76 1.14 -4.81
CA LYS A 43 -1.62 1.17 -3.90
C LYS A 43 -0.29 1.14 -4.69
N PRO A 44 0.76 1.77 -4.17
CA PRO A 44 0.80 2.63 -2.98
C PRO A 44 0.20 4.01 -3.26
N LEU A 45 -0.31 4.69 -2.25
CA LEU A 45 -0.82 6.06 -2.43
C LEU A 45 0.28 7.06 -2.77
N CYS A 46 1.51 6.78 -2.35
CA CYS A 46 2.69 7.61 -2.57
C CYS A 46 3.96 6.76 -2.48
N LEU A 47 5.07 7.28 -2.97
CA LEU A 47 6.38 6.61 -2.95
C LEU A 47 7.32 7.19 -1.89
N THR A 48 7.11 8.44 -1.48
CA THR A 48 8.00 9.16 -0.56
C THR A 48 7.26 9.64 0.69
N HIS A 49 8.03 9.93 1.73
CA HIS A 49 7.52 10.53 2.96
C HIS A 49 6.97 11.94 2.72
N ASP A 50 7.62 12.73 1.86
CA ASP A 50 7.18 14.09 1.55
C ASP A 50 5.84 14.09 0.81
N GLU A 51 5.66 13.19 -0.16
CA GLU A 51 4.37 12.99 -0.82
C GLU A 51 3.27 12.62 0.18
N MET A 52 3.57 11.75 1.13
CA MET A 52 2.63 11.37 2.20
C MET A 52 2.24 12.57 3.06
N LEU A 53 3.22 13.41 3.43
CA LEU A 53 2.95 14.63 4.20
C LEU A 53 2.10 15.63 3.42
N GLN A 54 2.35 15.80 2.12
CA GLN A 54 1.55 16.66 1.24
C GLN A 54 0.10 16.16 1.14
N ILE A 55 -0.12 14.88 0.86
CA ILE A 55 -1.47 14.29 0.82
C ILE A 55 -2.21 14.53 2.15
N LYS A 56 -1.53 14.26 3.29
CA LYS A 56 -2.14 14.48 4.62
C LYS A 56 -2.49 15.94 4.88
N LYS A 57 -1.62 16.88 4.47
CA LYS A 57 -1.86 18.30 4.59
C LYS A 57 -3.08 18.72 3.76
N THR A 58 -3.08 18.39 2.47
CA THR A 58 -4.18 18.73 1.55
C THR A 58 -5.51 18.14 2.02
N GLN A 59 -5.52 16.88 2.49
CA GLN A 59 -6.72 16.26 3.05
C GLN A 59 -7.22 16.98 4.32
N LYS A 60 -6.30 17.42 5.20
CA LYS A 60 -6.68 18.14 6.42
C LYS A 60 -7.32 19.50 6.10
N GLU A 61 -6.84 20.18 5.06
CA GLU A 61 -7.38 21.46 4.55
C GLU A 61 -8.75 21.24 3.87
N ASN A 62 -9.02 20.01 3.38
CA ASN A 62 -10.26 19.61 2.71
C ASN A 62 -10.89 18.41 3.45
N ASN A 63 -11.28 18.61 4.70
CA ASN A 63 -11.65 17.53 5.65
C ASN A 63 -12.92 16.76 5.30
N ASN A 64 -13.76 17.25 4.41
CA ASN A 64 -14.94 16.58 3.86
C ASN A 64 -14.60 15.53 2.80
N ILE A 65 -13.38 15.55 2.22
CA ILE A 65 -12.93 14.62 1.19
C ILE A 65 -12.44 13.32 1.80
N LYS A 66 -12.88 12.21 1.23
CA LYS A 66 -12.49 10.86 1.65
C LYS A 66 -11.46 10.29 0.68
N ILE A 67 -10.43 9.66 1.25
CA ILE A 67 -9.40 8.93 0.50
C ILE A 67 -9.46 7.46 0.90
N SER A 68 -9.47 6.57 -0.08
CA SER A 68 -9.37 5.13 0.11
C SER A 68 -8.30 4.54 -0.78
N SER A 69 -7.55 3.59 -0.26
CA SER A 69 -6.55 2.84 -1.02
C SER A 69 -7.05 1.43 -1.35
N ASN A 70 -6.73 0.94 -2.54
CA ASN A 70 -7.10 -0.41 -2.97
C ASN A 70 -6.26 -1.50 -2.30
N LEU A 71 -6.39 -1.64 -0.98
CA LEU A 71 -5.79 -2.72 -0.19
C LEU A 71 -6.70 -3.95 -0.26
N VAL A 72 -6.76 -4.55 -1.45
CA VAL A 72 -7.73 -5.58 -1.88
C VAL A 72 -7.88 -6.76 -0.92
N LEU A 73 -6.86 -7.09 -0.14
CA LEU A 73 -6.91 -8.24 0.76
C LEU A 73 -7.90 -8.03 1.91
N ARG A 74 -8.20 -6.79 2.30
CA ARG A 74 -9.20 -6.49 3.32
C ARG A 74 -10.63 -6.87 2.90
N SER A 75 -10.92 -6.94 1.61
CA SER A 75 -12.22 -7.37 1.06
C SER A 75 -12.31 -8.88 0.81
N ASN A 76 -11.21 -9.62 0.95
CA ASN A 76 -11.19 -11.05 0.77
C ASN A 76 -11.91 -11.76 1.92
N SER A 77 -12.86 -12.64 1.61
CA SER A 77 -13.71 -13.34 2.57
C SER A 77 -12.94 -14.13 3.64
N ARG A 78 -11.79 -14.72 3.26
CA ARG A 78 -10.92 -15.47 4.18
C ARG A 78 -10.30 -14.53 5.22
N PHE A 79 -9.79 -13.38 4.80
CA PHE A 79 -9.19 -12.40 5.71
C PHE A 79 -10.24 -11.68 6.56
N LEU A 80 -11.44 -11.43 6.02
CA LEU A 80 -12.57 -10.95 6.80
C LEU A 80 -12.97 -11.93 7.90
N LYS A 81 -13.04 -13.23 7.57
CA LYS A 81 -13.30 -14.28 8.56
C LYS A 81 -12.18 -14.31 9.61
N PHE A 82 -10.91 -14.31 9.17
CA PHE A 82 -9.75 -14.32 10.06
C PHE A 82 -9.79 -13.12 11.04
N LYS A 83 -10.08 -11.91 10.54
CA LYS A 83 -10.23 -10.71 11.39
C LYS A 83 -11.32 -10.89 12.44
N LYS A 84 -12.47 -11.44 12.06
CA LYS A 84 -13.57 -11.71 12.99
C LYS A 84 -13.17 -12.73 14.07
N ASP A 85 -12.49 -13.81 13.66
CA ASP A 85 -12.04 -14.84 14.59
C ASP A 85 -10.96 -14.28 15.54
N PHE A 86 -10.09 -13.41 15.04
CA PHE A 86 -9.09 -12.70 15.83
C PHE A 86 -9.75 -11.80 16.91
N GLN A 87 -10.72 -10.99 16.49
CA GLN A 87 -11.46 -10.09 17.40
C GLN A 87 -12.27 -10.83 18.48
N LYS A 88 -12.72 -12.04 18.18
CA LYS A 88 -13.39 -12.92 19.14
C LYS A 88 -12.46 -13.64 20.12
N GLY A 89 -11.14 -13.48 19.94
CA GLY A 89 -10.14 -14.16 20.76
C GLY A 89 -9.99 -15.66 20.47
N ASN A 90 -10.50 -16.15 19.33
CA ASN A 90 -10.47 -17.58 18.97
C ASN A 90 -9.04 -18.13 18.84
N PHE A 91 -8.03 -17.28 18.67
CA PHE A 91 -6.61 -17.66 18.61
C PHE A 91 -5.90 -17.55 19.97
N GLY A 92 -6.61 -17.19 21.04
CA GLY A 92 -6.02 -16.93 22.34
C GLY A 92 -5.10 -15.69 22.31
N LYS A 93 -4.07 -15.69 23.18
CA LYS A 93 -3.09 -14.59 23.25
C LYS A 93 -2.08 -14.74 22.11
N VAL A 94 -2.28 -13.97 21.05
CA VAL A 94 -1.34 -13.94 19.91
C VAL A 94 -0.06 -13.22 20.31
N PHE A 95 1.09 -13.81 20.02
CA PHE A 95 2.42 -13.27 20.30
C PHE A 95 3.29 -13.15 19.05
N PHE A 96 2.92 -13.89 17.98
CA PHE A 96 3.65 -13.89 16.71
C PHE A 96 2.70 -14.04 15.53
N LEU A 97 2.98 -13.33 14.44
CA LEU A 97 2.33 -13.47 13.13
C LEU A 97 3.38 -13.62 12.04
N GLU A 98 3.11 -14.48 11.09
CA GLU A 98 3.93 -14.62 9.89
C GLU A 98 3.06 -14.47 8.65
N GLY A 99 3.55 -13.70 7.68
CA GLY A 99 2.87 -13.48 6.41
C GLY A 99 3.85 -13.44 5.25
N ASP A 100 3.59 -14.29 4.26
CA ASP A 100 4.43 -14.37 3.06
C ASP A 100 3.65 -13.96 1.83
N TYR A 101 4.29 -13.13 0.99
CA TYR A 101 3.76 -12.69 -0.29
C TYR A 101 4.69 -13.14 -1.42
N TYR A 102 4.61 -14.40 -1.78
CA TYR A 102 5.40 -14.97 -2.86
C TYR A 102 4.76 -14.69 -4.22
N TRP A 103 5.44 -13.85 -4.99
CA TRP A 103 4.90 -13.37 -6.24
C TRP A 103 5.56 -14.05 -7.46
N GLY A 104 5.00 -15.15 -7.92
CA GLY A 104 5.54 -15.97 -9.01
C GLY A 104 5.48 -15.35 -10.42
N ARG A 105 5.22 -14.05 -10.56
CA ARG A 105 5.05 -13.38 -11.86
C ARG A 105 6.35 -12.73 -12.34
N LYS A 106 7.37 -13.53 -12.62
CA LYS A 106 8.69 -13.07 -13.07
C LYS A 106 8.65 -12.09 -14.26
N LYS A 107 7.69 -12.20 -15.17
CA LYS A 107 7.51 -11.27 -16.31
C LYS A 107 7.40 -9.80 -15.88
N LYS A 108 6.90 -9.50 -14.69
CA LYS A 108 6.78 -8.14 -14.19
C LYS A 108 8.10 -7.47 -13.84
N LEU A 109 9.19 -8.25 -13.71
CA LEU A 109 10.55 -7.73 -13.50
C LEU A 109 11.18 -7.20 -14.81
N PHE A 110 10.49 -7.33 -15.95
CA PHE A 110 10.90 -6.83 -17.26
C PHE A 110 10.01 -5.70 -17.79
N GLY A 111 8.88 -5.42 -17.14
CA GLY A 111 7.93 -4.39 -17.55
C GLY A 111 8.23 -3.01 -16.96
N TRP A 112 7.27 -2.13 -16.99
CA TRP A 112 7.35 -0.74 -16.58
C TRP A 112 7.98 -0.53 -15.18
N ARG A 113 7.81 -1.49 -14.25
CA ARG A 113 8.38 -1.43 -12.91
C ARG A 113 9.91 -1.41 -12.91
N ALA A 114 10.52 -2.12 -13.86
CA ALA A 114 11.96 -2.14 -14.02
C ALA A 114 12.51 -0.86 -14.70
N GLU A 115 11.65 -0.10 -15.33
CA GLU A 115 11.97 1.15 -16.05
C GLU A 115 11.75 2.39 -15.19
N MET A 116 11.08 2.25 -14.02
CA MET A 116 10.89 3.37 -13.08
C MET A 116 12.22 3.85 -12.51
N ASN A 117 12.32 5.14 -12.25
CA ASN A 117 13.46 5.75 -11.54
C ASN A 117 13.60 5.22 -10.11
N PHE A 118 12.50 4.86 -9.49
CA PHE A 118 12.45 4.20 -8.18
C PHE A 118 11.33 3.16 -8.16
N TYR A 119 11.64 1.96 -7.69
CA TYR A 119 10.65 0.91 -7.38
C TYR A 119 11.00 0.21 -6.09
N SER A 120 10.02 -0.04 -5.25
CA SER A 120 10.18 -0.80 -4.00
C SER A 120 9.27 -2.03 -4.01
N ILE A 121 9.84 -3.22 -3.82
CA ILE A 121 9.06 -4.44 -3.62
C ILE A 121 8.17 -4.36 -2.38
N ILE A 122 8.58 -3.59 -1.38
CA ILE A 122 7.80 -3.37 -0.16
C ILE A 122 6.52 -2.60 -0.50
N LEU A 123 6.64 -1.46 -1.19
CA LEU A 123 5.50 -0.65 -1.60
C LEU A 123 4.66 -1.33 -2.69
N GLY A 124 5.30 -2.07 -3.59
CA GLY A 124 4.62 -2.76 -4.69
C GLY A 124 3.91 -4.06 -4.30
N ALA A 125 4.38 -4.74 -3.26
CA ALA A 125 3.90 -6.07 -2.87
C ALA A 125 3.72 -6.25 -1.36
N ALA A 126 4.76 -6.09 -0.56
CA ALA A 126 4.72 -6.37 0.87
C ALA A 126 3.76 -5.44 1.65
N ILE A 127 3.40 -4.28 1.09
CA ILE A 127 2.39 -3.37 1.66
C ILE A 127 1.08 -4.08 2.00
N HIS A 128 0.69 -5.10 1.22
CA HIS A 128 -0.51 -5.88 1.51
C HIS A 128 -0.38 -6.68 2.81
N MET A 129 0.82 -7.24 3.08
CA MET A 129 1.07 -7.99 4.32
C MET A 129 1.22 -7.06 5.51
N VAL A 130 1.92 -5.92 5.34
CA VAL A 130 2.02 -4.89 6.38
C VAL A 130 0.64 -4.39 6.77
N ASP A 131 -0.21 -4.10 5.79
CA ASP A 131 -1.57 -3.66 6.01
C ASP A 131 -2.42 -4.71 6.74
N LEU A 132 -2.36 -5.98 6.31
CA LEU A 132 -3.13 -7.05 6.94
C LEU A 132 -2.74 -7.25 8.41
N VAL A 133 -1.45 -7.27 8.72
CA VAL A 133 -0.99 -7.48 10.09
C VAL A 133 -1.40 -6.31 10.99
N MET A 134 -1.23 -5.08 10.53
CA MET A 134 -1.70 -3.90 11.26
C MET A 134 -3.22 -3.93 11.47
N TRP A 135 -3.96 -4.33 10.45
CA TRP A 135 -5.42 -4.45 10.53
C TRP A 135 -5.87 -5.56 11.46
N PHE A 136 -5.20 -6.73 11.46
CA PHE A 136 -5.55 -7.83 12.38
C PHE A 136 -5.29 -7.45 13.82
N LEU A 137 -4.11 -6.88 14.10
CA LEU A 137 -3.68 -6.53 15.46
C LEU A 137 -4.37 -5.27 16.02
N ASP A 138 -4.91 -4.41 15.14
CA ASP A 138 -5.39 -3.08 15.48
C ASP A 138 -4.36 -2.30 16.33
N ALA A 139 -3.10 -2.40 15.94
CA ALA A 139 -1.94 -1.88 16.68
C ALA A 139 -0.92 -1.27 15.71
N LYS A 140 -0.05 -0.40 16.24
CA LYS A 140 1.00 0.26 15.47
C LYS A 140 2.35 -0.43 15.71
N PRO A 141 3.18 -0.57 14.66
CA PRO A 141 4.55 -1.01 14.83
C PRO A 141 5.38 0.08 15.51
N VAL A 142 6.21 -0.31 16.49
CA VAL A 142 7.14 0.57 17.21
C VAL A 142 8.60 0.30 16.84
N THR A 143 8.87 -0.85 16.23
CA THR A 143 10.19 -1.19 15.70
C THR A 143 10.03 -1.85 14.35
N VAL A 144 10.89 -1.46 13.40
CA VAL A 144 10.95 -2.04 12.06
C VAL A 144 12.40 -2.41 11.75
N GLN A 145 12.62 -3.64 11.30
CA GLN A 145 13.90 -4.08 10.73
C GLN A 145 13.62 -4.69 9.35
N VAL A 146 14.44 -4.35 8.37
CA VAL A 146 14.28 -4.83 7.00
C VAL A 146 15.62 -5.31 6.46
N MET A 147 15.60 -6.47 5.84
CA MET A 147 16.72 -7.00 5.06
C MET A 147 16.22 -7.38 3.69
N GLY A 148 16.97 -7.03 2.65
CA GLY A 148 16.58 -7.34 1.28
C GLY A 148 17.80 -7.60 0.40
N ASN A 149 17.56 -8.21 -0.76
CA ASN A 149 18.58 -8.42 -1.78
C ASN A 149 17.97 -8.42 -3.20
N ASP A 150 18.86 -8.39 -4.17
CA ASP A 150 18.54 -8.40 -5.61
C ASP A 150 19.03 -9.67 -6.32
N ILE A 151 19.40 -10.70 -5.57
CA ILE A 151 19.99 -11.95 -6.12
C ILE A 151 19.07 -12.59 -7.18
N SER A 152 17.76 -12.51 -7.00
CA SER A 152 16.80 -13.06 -7.96
C SER A 152 16.61 -12.21 -9.21
N ASN A 153 17.22 -11.02 -9.29
CA ASN A 153 17.17 -10.13 -10.47
C ASN A 153 18.05 -10.57 -11.62
N MET A 154 18.89 -11.58 -11.43
CA MET A 154 19.76 -12.10 -12.48
C MET A 154 18.96 -12.36 -13.78
N LYS A 155 19.46 -11.80 -14.89
CA LYS A 155 18.81 -11.85 -16.21
C LYS A 155 17.45 -11.13 -16.29
N THR A 156 17.19 -10.15 -15.41
CA THR A 156 16.02 -9.25 -15.49
C THR A 156 16.49 -7.81 -15.73
N LYS A 157 15.54 -6.89 -15.96
CA LYS A 157 15.81 -5.45 -16.05
C LYS A 157 15.69 -4.74 -14.70
N MET A 158 15.25 -5.44 -13.64
CA MET A 158 15.02 -4.86 -12.32
C MET A 158 16.35 -4.42 -11.69
N LYS A 159 16.39 -3.18 -11.21
CA LYS A 159 17.56 -2.55 -10.58
C LYS A 159 17.48 -2.53 -9.04
N TYR A 160 16.31 -2.82 -8.48
CA TYR A 160 16.02 -2.73 -7.05
C TYR A 160 15.84 -4.12 -6.45
N ASN A 161 15.92 -4.20 -5.12
CA ASN A 161 15.71 -5.46 -4.41
C ASN A 161 14.37 -6.09 -4.82
N SER A 162 14.42 -7.37 -5.15
CA SER A 162 13.26 -8.20 -5.52
C SER A 162 12.81 -9.13 -4.40
N PHE A 163 13.55 -9.13 -3.30
CA PHE A 163 13.25 -9.89 -2.09
C PHE A 163 13.48 -9.03 -0.85
N ALA A 164 12.61 -9.16 0.14
CA ALA A 164 12.77 -8.51 1.44
C ALA A 164 12.15 -9.35 2.55
N VAL A 165 12.78 -9.32 3.73
CA VAL A 165 12.23 -9.79 4.99
C VAL A 165 12.04 -8.58 5.89
N ILE A 166 10.86 -8.45 6.48
CA ILE A 166 10.48 -7.35 7.36
C ILE A 166 10.12 -7.94 8.73
N LEU A 167 10.75 -7.44 9.78
CA LEU A 167 10.39 -7.73 11.17
C LEU A 167 9.74 -6.49 11.76
N LEU A 168 8.56 -6.66 12.33
CA LEU A 168 7.78 -5.60 13.00
C LEU A 168 7.57 -5.99 14.45
N LYS A 169 7.85 -5.09 15.38
CA LYS A 169 7.41 -5.21 16.77
C LYS A 169 6.33 -4.17 17.02
N PHE A 170 5.20 -4.60 17.55
CA PHE A 170 4.04 -3.77 17.81
C PHE A 170 4.01 -3.26 19.26
N GLU A 171 3.26 -2.17 19.51
CA GLU A 171 3.12 -1.56 20.84
C GLU A 171 2.53 -2.53 21.89
N ASN A 172 1.71 -3.49 21.46
CA ASN A 172 1.15 -4.56 22.29
C ASN A 172 2.13 -5.74 22.52
N GLY A 173 3.37 -5.64 22.06
CA GLY A 173 4.42 -6.65 22.21
C GLY A 173 4.43 -7.76 21.16
N VAL A 174 3.44 -7.84 20.30
CA VAL A 174 3.39 -8.84 19.20
C VAL A 174 4.52 -8.58 18.21
N ILE A 175 5.12 -9.66 17.70
CA ILE A 175 6.11 -9.61 16.64
C ILE A 175 5.48 -10.16 15.36
N ALA A 176 5.75 -9.50 14.23
CA ALA A 176 5.40 -10.04 12.92
C ALA A 176 6.64 -10.16 12.02
N LYS A 177 6.72 -11.27 11.27
CA LYS A 177 7.67 -11.48 10.18
C LYS A 177 6.92 -11.48 8.87
N LEU A 178 7.38 -10.68 7.92
CA LEU A 178 6.79 -10.59 6.58
C LEU A 178 7.87 -10.88 5.53
N THR A 179 7.50 -11.60 4.47
CA THR A 179 8.42 -11.95 3.38
C THR A 179 7.79 -11.63 2.02
#